data_091ca2a782575ee4c15f976ffc6ba50a
#
_entry.id   091ca2a782575ee4c15f976ffc6ba50a
#
_cell.length_a   1.000
_cell.length_b   1.000
_cell.length_c   1.000
_cell.angle_alpha   90.00
_cell.angle_beta   90.00
_cell.angle_gamma   90.00
#
_symmetry.space_group_name_H-M   'P 1'
#
loop_
_entity.id
_entity.type
_entity.pdbx_description
1 polymer ?
#
loop_
_entity_poly.entity_id
_entity_poly.type
_entity_poly.pdbx_seq_one_letter_code
_entity_poly.pdbx_strand_id
1 'polypeptide(L)'
;MAKEKKKSKIGSHVIAIAFFMVMGFVLGLLIAPFIEWQLPDGISSGEKLLRIGAMLLLLYFSWFIHIVIHESGHLIGGLLSGYTFSSFRIGSFMLLKENGKLVSKRLKIAGTGGQCLMAPPEMVDGKFPVVLYNMGGSVMNL
;
A
#
# COMPACT_ATOMS: atom_id res chain seq x y z
N MET A 1 -37.65 2.73 7.98
CA MET A 1 -36.25 3.26 7.85
C MET A 1 -35.16 2.20 7.96
N ALA A 2 -35.22 1.20 8.86
CA ALA A 2 -34.16 0.18 9.00
C ALA A 2 -34.05 -0.81 7.82
N LYS A 3 -35.13 -1.17 7.16
CA LYS A 3 -35.15 -2.09 5.99
C LYS A 3 -34.54 -1.48 4.73
N GLU A 4 -34.66 -0.18 4.50
CA GLU A 4 -34.06 0.51 3.35
C GLU A 4 -32.54 0.63 3.48
N LYS A 5 -32.01 0.93 4.68
CA LYS A 5 -30.56 0.97 4.94
C LYS A 5 -29.88 -0.38 4.73
N LYS A 6 -30.57 -1.50 5.02
CA LYS A 6 -30.02 -2.85 4.83
C LYS A 6 -29.98 -3.25 3.35
N LYS A 7 -30.99 -2.84 2.55
CA LYS A 7 -31.05 -3.10 1.11
C LYS A 7 -29.99 -2.32 0.33
N SER A 8 -29.70 -1.08 0.72
CA SER A 8 -28.64 -0.24 0.16
C SER A 8 -27.24 -0.82 0.41
N LYS A 9 -26.96 -1.36 1.60
CA LYS A 9 -25.67 -1.98 1.91
C LYS A 9 -25.43 -3.27 1.11
N ILE A 10 -26.44 -4.11 0.93
CA ILE A 10 -26.33 -5.33 0.12
C ILE A 10 -26.07 -4.98 -1.34
N GLY A 11 -26.75 -3.98 -1.90
CA GLY A 11 -26.51 -3.50 -3.26
C GLY A 11 -25.08 -3.01 -3.49
N SER A 12 -24.52 -2.25 -2.55
CA SER A 12 -23.15 -1.76 -2.64
C SER A 12 -22.10 -2.89 -2.61
N HIS A 13 -22.33 -3.93 -1.80
CA HIS A 13 -21.43 -5.09 -1.78
C HIS A 13 -21.50 -5.91 -3.07
N VAL A 14 -22.69 -6.10 -3.64
CA VAL A 14 -22.85 -6.79 -4.92
C VAL A 14 -22.15 -6.03 -6.05
N ILE A 15 -22.31 -4.71 -6.11
CA ILE A 15 -21.62 -3.86 -7.09
C ILE A 15 -20.10 -3.93 -6.91
N ALA A 16 -19.62 -3.87 -5.69
CA ALA A 16 -18.18 -3.98 -5.41
C ALA A 16 -17.62 -5.35 -5.84
N ILE A 17 -18.31 -6.44 -5.53
CA ILE A 17 -17.91 -7.80 -5.94
C ILE A 17 -17.89 -7.90 -7.48
N ALA A 18 -18.95 -7.44 -8.16
CA ALA A 18 -19.01 -7.43 -9.62
C ALA A 18 -17.86 -6.61 -10.23
N PHE A 19 -17.57 -5.43 -9.68
CA PHE A 19 -16.46 -4.59 -10.10
C PHE A 19 -15.11 -5.33 -9.96
N PHE A 20 -14.84 -5.95 -8.80
CA PHE A 20 -13.59 -6.68 -8.60
C PHE A 20 -13.49 -7.93 -9.47
N MET A 21 -14.60 -8.62 -9.76
CA MET A 21 -14.59 -9.75 -10.70
C MET A 21 -14.26 -9.31 -12.12
N VAL A 22 -14.89 -8.23 -12.61
CA VAL A 22 -14.60 -7.68 -13.95
C VAL A 22 -13.16 -7.19 -14.02
N MET A 23 -12.71 -6.45 -13.01
CA MET A 23 -11.33 -5.96 -12.93
C MET A 23 -10.33 -7.12 -12.92
N GLY A 24 -10.57 -8.16 -12.09
CA GLY A 24 -9.73 -9.36 -12.03
C GLY A 24 -9.70 -10.12 -13.36
N PHE A 25 -10.83 -10.23 -14.05
CA PHE A 25 -10.92 -10.85 -15.36
C PHE A 25 -10.11 -10.06 -16.41
N VAL A 26 -10.30 -8.75 -16.49
CA VAL A 26 -9.54 -7.88 -17.42
C VAL A 26 -8.06 -7.95 -17.13
N LEU A 27 -7.67 -7.87 -15.86
CA LEU A 27 -6.28 -7.99 -15.45
C LEU A 27 -5.70 -9.36 -15.79
N GLY A 28 -6.49 -10.43 -15.62
CA GLY A 28 -6.12 -11.78 -16.02
C GLY A 28 -5.83 -11.89 -17.51
N LEU A 29 -6.69 -11.31 -18.36
CA LEU A 29 -6.46 -11.29 -19.82
C LEU A 29 -5.19 -10.52 -20.20
N LEU A 30 -4.86 -9.45 -19.50
CA LEU A 30 -3.64 -8.66 -19.74
C LEU A 30 -2.37 -9.39 -19.28
N ILE A 31 -2.47 -10.19 -18.22
CA ILE A 31 -1.33 -10.90 -17.63
C ILE A 31 -1.12 -12.28 -18.29
N ALA A 32 -2.17 -12.90 -18.84
CA ALA A 32 -2.10 -14.24 -19.43
C ALA A 32 -0.95 -14.41 -20.44
N PRO A 33 -0.75 -13.52 -21.44
CA PRO A 33 0.36 -13.64 -22.39
C PRO A 33 1.74 -13.59 -21.72
N PHE A 34 1.88 -12.80 -20.67
CA PHE A 34 3.12 -12.71 -19.89
C PHE A 34 3.38 -14.01 -19.12
N ILE A 35 2.34 -14.62 -18.55
CA ILE A 35 2.45 -15.91 -17.88
C ILE A 35 2.81 -17.01 -18.88
N GLU A 36 2.17 -17.06 -20.03
CA GLU A 36 2.49 -18.02 -21.10
C GLU A 36 3.94 -17.89 -21.57
N TRP A 37 4.44 -16.68 -21.73
CA TRP A 37 5.84 -16.44 -22.07
C TRP A 37 6.81 -16.96 -20.99
N GLN A 38 6.45 -16.85 -19.70
CA GLN A 38 7.26 -17.35 -18.59
C GLN A 38 7.14 -18.87 -18.37
N LEU A 39 6.06 -19.47 -18.86
CA LEU A 39 5.74 -20.88 -18.70
C LEU A 39 5.62 -21.57 -20.07
N PRO A 40 6.71 -21.65 -20.86
CA PRO A 40 6.66 -22.24 -22.19
C PRO A 40 6.23 -23.70 -22.14
N ASP A 41 5.68 -24.19 -23.26
CA ASP A 41 5.31 -25.58 -23.42
C ASP A 41 6.53 -26.51 -23.29
N GLY A 42 6.29 -27.73 -22.74
CA GLY A 42 7.32 -28.74 -22.59
C GLY A 42 8.09 -28.73 -21.26
N ILE A 43 7.90 -27.74 -20.38
CA ILE A 43 8.49 -27.79 -19.04
C ILE A 43 7.67 -28.71 -18.12
N SER A 44 8.36 -29.36 -17.16
CA SER A 44 7.72 -30.25 -16.22
C SER A 44 6.75 -29.52 -15.27
N SER A 45 5.76 -30.22 -14.73
CA SER A 45 4.81 -29.66 -13.77
C SER A 45 5.51 -29.09 -12.52
N GLY A 46 6.59 -29.73 -12.08
CA GLY A 46 7.40 -29.25 -10.95
C GLY A 46 8.09 -27.91 -11.26
N GLU A 47 8.61 -27.76 -12.45
CA GLU A 47 9.24 -26.50 -12.91
C GLU A 47 8.21 -25.38 -13.06
N LYS A 48 7.01 -25.69 -13.60
CA LYS A 48 5.89 -24.72 -13.65
C LYS A 48 5.54 -24.21 -12.25
N LEU A 49 5.38 -25.11 -11.29
CA LEU A 49 5.05 -24.76 -9.92
C LEU A 49 6.15 -23.90 -9.27
N LEU A 50 7.43 -24.24 -9.49
CA LEU A 50 8.55 -23.46 -8.99
C LEU A 50 8.57 -22.03 -9.57
N ARG A 51 8.36 -21.87 -10.88
CA ARG A 51 8.31 -20.57 -11.54
C ARG A 51 7.14 -19.72 -11.03
N ILE A 52 5.95 -20.30 -10.93
CA ILE A 52 4.78 -19.60 -10.35
C ILE A 52 5.06 -19.17 -8.91
N GLY A 53 5.63 -20.06 -8.09
CA GLY A 53 6.00 -19.75 -6.72
C GLY A 53 7.01 -18.60 -6.64
N ALA A 54 8.04 -18.63 -7.49
CA ALA A 54 9.02 -17.54 -7.57
C ALA A 54 8.40 -16.21 -8.00
N MET A 55 7.51 -16.22 -8.99
CA MET A 55 6.78 -15.03 -9.44
C MET A 55 5.92 -14.42 -8.32
N LEU A 56 5.19 -15.26 -7.57
CA LEU A 56 4.38 -14.79 -6.44
C LEU A 56 5.23 -14.21 -5.32
N LEU A 57 6.38 -14.83 -5.01
CA LEU A 57 7.33 -14.30 -4.05
C LEU A 57 7.92 -12.96 -4.50
N LEU A 58 8.33 -12.85 -5.76
CA LEU A 58 8.84 -11.59 -6.31
C LEU A 58 7.78 -10.48 -6.28
N LEU A 59 6.53 -10.80 -6.63
CA LEU A 59 5.41 -9.87 -6.55
C LEU A 59 5.18 -9.39 -5.10
N TYR A 60 5.20 -10.33 -4.14
CA TYR A 60 5.05 -9.99 -2.73
C TYR A 60 6.18 -9.08 -2.22
N PHE A 61 7.44 -9.40 -2.54
CA PHE A 61 8.58 -8.57 -2.17
C PHE A 61 8.55 -7.21 -2.86
N SER A 62 8.21 -7.16 -4.14
CA SER A 62 8.05 -5.91 -4.87
C SER A 62 7.00 -5.01 -4.22
N TRP A 63 5.83 -5.56 -3.91
CA TRP A 63 4.77 -4.83 -3.20
C TRP A 63 5.23 -4.32 -1.82
N PHE A 64 5.94 -5.15 -1.06
CA PHE A 64 6.48 -4.76 0.25
C PHE A 64 7.49 -3.62 0.13
N ILE A 65 8.41 -3.70 -0.83
CA ILE A 65 9.42 -2.67 -1.11
C ILE A 65 8.73 -1.36 -1.50
N HIS A 66 7.70 -1.41 -2.36
CA HIS A 66 6.94 -0.22 -2.74
C HIS A 66 6.28 0.48 -1.55
N ILE A 67 5.75 -0.28 -0.59
CA ILE A 67 5.21 0.32 0.65
C ILE A 67 6.31 1.03 1.42
N VAL A 68 7.48 0.40 1.59
CA VAL A 68 8.61 1.01 2.32
C VAL A 68 9.06 2.30 1.64
N ILE A 69 9.23 2.28 0.32
CA ILE A 69 9.61 3.46 -0.48
C ILE A 69 8.56 4.55 -0.35
N HIS A 70 7.28 4.22 -0.49
CA HIS A 70 6.16 5.15 -0.39
C HIS A 70 6.13 5.87 0.96
N GLU A 71 6.15 5.13 2.05
CA GLU A 71 6.13 5.70 3.40
C GLU A 71 7.40 6.51 3.70
N SER A 72 8.55 6.08 3.15
CA SER A 72 9.80 6.85 3.23
C SER A 72 9.71 8.17 2.48
N GLY A 73 8.97 8.21 1.37
CA GLY A 73 8.69 9.43 0.63
C GLY A 73 7.91 10.45 1.46
N HIS A 74 6.91 10.01 2.20
CA HIS A 74 6.19 10.89 3.14
C HIS A 74 7.11 11.39 4.27
N LEU A 75 7.99 10.53 4.78
CA LEU A 75 8.96 10.92 5.80
C LEU A 75 9.91 12.01 5.27
N ILE A 76 10.52 11.78 4.11
CA ILE A 76 11.46 12.72 3.49
C ILE A 76 10.74 14.03 3.14
N GLY A 77 9.61 13.95 2.44
CA GLY A 77 8.82 15.12 2.07
C GLY A 77 8.35 15.94 3.27
N GLY A 78 7.97 15.27 4.34
CA GLY A 78 7.61 15.92 5.60
C GLY A 78 8.78 16.64 6.26
N LEU A 79 9.93 15.96 6.40
CA LEU A 79 11.13 16.57 6.98
C LEU A 79 11.58 17.80 6.18
N LEU A 80 11.55 17.73 4.84
CA LEU A 80 11.88 18.86 3.96
C LEU A 80 10.87 20.02 4.08
N SER A 81 9.63 19.73 4.49
CA SER A 81 8.58 20.72 4.72
C SER A 81 8.51 21.23 6.17
N GLY A 82 9.49 20.86 7.01
CA GLY A 82 9.55 21.31 8.40
C GLY A 82 8.66 20.50 9.37
N TYR A 83 8.06 19.39 8.93
CA TYR A 83 7.33 18.50 9.82
C TYR A 83 8.27 17.76 10.77
N THR A 84 7.79 17.43 11.95
CA THR A 84 8.52 16.64 12.93
C THR A 84 8.02 15.20 12.94
N PHE A 85 8.96 14.26 13.03
CA PHE A 85 8.65 12.83 13.06
C PHE A 85 7.82 12.45 14.28
N SER A 86 6.73 11.73 14.07
CA SER A 86 5.89 11.15 15.13
C SER A 86 5.94 9.63 15.13
N SER A 87 5.60 9.00 14.01
CA SER A 87 5.68 7.54 13.88
C SER A 87 5.81 7.08 12.43
N PHE A 88 6.43 5.91 12.27
CA PHE A 88 6.60 5.23 10.99
C PHE A 88 6.26 3.75 11.18
N ARG A 89 5.37 3.20 10.35
CA ARG A 89 4.89 1.83 10.46
C ARG A 89 4.94 1.13 9.11
N ILE A 90 5.46 -0.10 9.12
CA ILE A 90 5.39 -1.04 7.99
C ILE A 90 4.80 -2.34 8.50
N GLY A 91 3.70 -2.78 7.93
CA GLY A 91 2.95 -3.93 8.42
C GLY A 91 2.51 -3.75 9.88
N SER A 92 3.00 -4.61 10.76
CA SER A 92 2.77 -4.52 12.21
C SER A 92 3.92 -3.90 13.00
N PHE A 93 5.06 -3.64 12.36
CA PHE A 93 6.20 -3.00 13.01
C PHE A 93 6.05 -1.48 12.97
N MET A 94 6.14 -0.83 14.11
CA MET A 94 5.99 0.60 14.25
C MET A 94 7.14 1.19 15.07
N LEU A 95 7.79 2.21 14.52
CA LEU A 95 8.70 3.11 15.23
C LEU A 95 7.94 4.38 15.58
N LEU A 96 8.03 4.83 16.81
CA LEU A 96 7.42 6.08 17.24
C LEU A 96 8.36 6.85 18.15
N LYS A 97 8.15 8.17 18.22
CA LYS A 97 8.91 9.05 19.08
C LYS A 97 8.12 9.30 20.37
N GLU A 98 8.61 8.77 21.50
CA GLU A 98 8.05 9.02 22.84
C GLU A 98 9.12 9.70 23.72
N ASN A 99 8.78 10.82 24.33
CA ASN A 99 9.68 11.58 25.21
C ASN A 99 11.08 11.85 24.58
N GLY A 100 11.11 12.16 23.28
CA GLY A 100 12.34 12.44 22.55
C GLY A 100 13.14 11.21 22.13
N LYS A 101 12.73 9.99 22.51
CA LYS A 101 13.40 8.73 22.17
C LYS A 101 12.59 7.95 21.13
N LEU A 102 13.29 7.21 20.27
CA LEU A 102 12.64 6.27 19.35
C LEU A 102 12.34 4.96 20.08
N VAL A 103 11.08 4.57 20.05
CA VAL A 103 10.58 3.33 20.66
C VAL A 103 9.96 2.47 19.58
N SER A 104 10.28 1.18 19.60
CA SER A 104 9.65 0.19 18.72
C SER A 104 8.44 -0.45 19.40
N LYS A 105 7.30 -0.46 18.71
CA LYS A 105 6.07 -1.12 19.15
C LYS A 105 5.50 -1.96 18.02
N ARG A 106 4.59 -2.88 18.35
CA ARG A 106 3.80 -3.62 17.35
C ARG A 106 2.37 -3.10 17.35
N LEU A 107 1.91 -2.64 16.19
CA LEU A 107 0.55 -2.19 15.98
C LEU A 107 0.06 -2.72 14.63
N LYS A 108 -1.00 -3.52 14.63
CA LYS A 108 -1.64 -4.02 13.41
C LYS A 108 -2.91 -3.22 13.14
N ILE A 109 -2.94 -2.51 12.00
CA ILE A 109 -4.12 -1.80 11.52
C ILE A 109 -4.58 -2.52 10.25
N ALA A 110 -5.82 -3.00 10.26
CA ALA A 110 -6.39 -3.68 9.11
C ALA A 110 -6.55 -2.70 7.93
N GLY A 111 -6.27 -3.19 6.72
CA GLY A 111 -6.45 -2.42 5.48
C GLY A 111 -5.32 -1.45 5.13
N THR A 112 -4.24 -1.38 5.93
CA THR A 112 -3.09 -0.50 5.63
C THR A 112 -1.78 -1.25 5.69
N GLY A 113 -0.97 -1.18 4.62
CA GLY A 113 0.36 -1.81 4.55
C GLY A 113 1.44 -1.01 5.29
N GLY A 114 1.34 0.31 5.28
CA GLY A 114 2.25 1.24 5.92
C GLY A 114 1.55 2.47 6.47
N GLN A 115 2.28 3.31 7.18
CA GLN A 115 1.83 4.62 7.63
C GLN A 115 3.00 5.46 8.13
N CYS A 116 3.14 6.67 7.60
CA CYS A 116 4.05 7.68 8.13
C CYS A 116 3.24 8.83 8.73
N LEU A 117 3.35 9.04 10.03
CA LEU A 117 2.70 10.16 10.73
C LEU A 117 3.77 11.17 11.16
N MET A 118 3.50 12.41 10.86
CA MET A 118 4.36 13.53 11.22
C MET A 118 3.52 14.67 11.79
N ALA A 119 4.07 15.40 12.76
CA ALA A 119 3.42 16.59 13.30
C ALA A 119 3.76 17.79 12.39
N PRO A 120 2.76 18.57 11.96
CA PRO A 120 2.98 19.70 11.08
C PRO A 120 3.78 20.81 11.81
N PRO A 121 4.51 21.66 11.05
CA PRO A 121 5.12 22.87 11.58
C PRO A 121 4.06 23.91 11.95
N GLU A 122 4.49 25.05 12.49
CA GLU A 122 3.59 26.18 12.69
C GLU A 122 3.00 26.65 11.36
N MET A 123 1.76 27.10 11.42
CA MET A 123 1.06 27.65 10.23
C MET A 123 1.71 28.96 9.80
N VAL A 124 1.97 29.08 8.50
CA VAL A 124 2.36 30.34 7.87
C VAL A 124 1.17 30.83 7.06
N ASP A 125 0.71 32.05 7.32
CA ASP A 125 -0.47 32.66 6.68
C ASP A 125 -1.72 31.76 6.72
N GLY A 126 -1.91 31.05 7.84
CA GLY A 126 -3.05 30.16 8.02
C GLY A 126 -2.98 28.86 7.21
N LYS A 127 -1.84 28.52 6.62
CA LYS A 127 -1.65 27.32 5.79
C LYS A 127 -0.49 26.46 6.29
N PHE A 128 -0.63 25.14 6.12
CA PHE A 128 0.47 24.19 6.30
C PHE A 128 1.12 23.85 4.94
N PRO A 129 2.42 23.58 4.88
CA PRO A 129 3.12 23.14 3.68
C PRO A 129 2.83 21.66 3.37
N VAL A 130 1.56 21.32 3.05
CA VAL A 130 1.09 19.92 2.94
C VAL A 130 1.50 19.22 1.64
N VAL A 131 1.83 19.98 0.57
CA VAL A 131 2.00 19.43 -0.78
C VAL A 131 3.14 18.41 -0.82
N LEU A 132 4.32 18.79 -0.39
CA LEU A 132 5.51 17.94 -0.46
C LEU A 132 5.39 16.71 0.46
N TYR A 133 4.80 16.87 1.64
CA TYR A 133 4.49 15.77 2.54
C TYR A 133 3.50 14.78 1.91
N ASN A 134 2.38 15.26 1.40
CA ASN A 134 1.34 14.40 0.84
C ASN A 134 1.76 13.72 -0.48
N MET A 135 2.52 14.40 -1.31
CA MET A 135 2.99 13.84 -2.58
C MET A 135 4.25 12.99 -2.44
N GLY A 136 4.96 13.10 -1.32
CA GLY A 136 6.24 12.43 -1.11
C GLY A 136 6.21 10.93 -1.40
N GLY A 137 5.19 10.23 -0.91
CA GLY A 137 5.02 8.80 -1.17
C GLY A 137 4.86 8.48 -2.65
N SER A 138 3.99 9.21 -3.36
CA SER A 138 3.75 8.99 -4.79
C SER A 138 4.97 9.32 -5.64
N VAL A 139 5.68 10.41 -5.33
CA VAL A 139 6.89 10.83 -6.05
C VAL A 139 8.01 9.81 -5.92
N MET A 140 8.17 9.20 -4.75
CA MET A 140 9.21 8.17 -4.53
C MET A 140 8.88 6.84 -5.22
N ASN A 141 7.63 6.60 -5.64
CA ASN A 141 7.23 5.40 -6.36
C ASN A 141 7.25 5.57 -7.89
N LEU A 142 7.60 6.75 -8.41
CA LEU A 142 7.79 7.01 -9.85
C LEU A 142 9.20 6.66 -10.29
#